data_d8a42f55d06d3e0724d43848c9346082
#
_entry.id   d8a42f55d06d3e0724d43848c9346082
#
_cell.length_a   1.000
_cell.length_b   1.000
_cell.length_c   1.000
_cell.angle_alpha   90.00
_cell.angle_beta   90.00
_cell.angle_gamma   90.00
#
_symmetry.space_group_name_H-M   'P 1'
#
loop_
_entity.id
_entity.type
_entity.pdbx_description
1 polymer ?
#
loop_
_entity_poly.entity_id
_entity_poly.type
_entity_poly.pdbx_seq_one_letter_code
_entity_poly.pdbx_strand_id
1 'polypeptide(L)'
;ESSIDQSKAAAVYVHSLLGIQPFARSFEMKEACYAATAGLNYAKLHVATHPDSKVLVIASDIARYGVGSSGESTQGAGAVAMLVSQNPRILELADDNVAQTRDVMDFWRPNYSSTPYVQGIYSTKQYLDSLKTTWVAYQERHQANFADFAAFCLHLPYPKLALKGLNKIIPKDLNPENKERLTNNFDASITYSRQIGNIYTGSLYLGLLSLLEQSQDLKAGDKIGFFSYGSGAVSEIFSGRLVEGYKDMLR
;
A
#
# COMPACT_ATOMS: atom_id res chain seq x y z
N GLU A 1 2.75 12.67 -3.73
CA GLU A 1 3.76 13.29 -4.61
C GLU A 1 3.14 14.11 -5.74
N SER A 2 1.85 13.93 -6.02
CA SER A 2 1.12 14.63 -7.10
C SER A 2 0.18 15.71 -6.55
N SER A 3 0.59 16.44 -5.51
CA SER A 3 -0.21 17.53 -4.93
C SER A 3 -0.64 18.54 -6.00
N ILE A 4 -1.90 18.99 -5.91
CA ILE A 4 -2.45 20.02 -6.80
C ILE A 4 -1.87 21.38 -6.41
N ASP A 5 -1.92 21.70 -5.11
CA ASP A 5 -1.43 22.93 -4.52
C ASP A 5 -0.47 22.64 -3.35
N GLN A 6 0.31 23.63 -2.95
CA GLN A 6 1.22 23.48 -1.80
C GLN A 6 0.49 23.60 -0.45
N SER A 7 -0.61 24.31 -0.37
CA SER A 7 -1.31 24.58 0.88
C SER A 7 -2.76 24.11 0.92
N LYS A 8 -3.48 24.14 -0.19
CA LYS A 8 -4.86 23.63 -0.25
C LYS A 8 -4.85 22.14 -0.58
N ALA A 9 -5.35 21.34 0.33
CA ALA A 9 -5.39 19.90 0.19
C ALA A 9 -6.31 19.44 -0.96
N ALA A 10 -5.90 18.42 -1.73
CA ALA A 10 -6.72 17.78 -2.76
C ALA A 10 -8.06 17.27 -2.19
N ALA A 11 -8.06 16.80 -0.94
CA ALA A 11 -9.26 16.36 -0.24
C ALA A 11 -10.36 17.44 -0.12
N VAL A 12 -10.00 18.73 -0.08
CA VAL A 12 -10.97 19.83 -0.01
C VAL A 12 -11.72 19.98 -1.35
N TYR A 13 -11.01 19.78 -2.48
CA TYR A 13 -11.64 19.76 -3.80
C TYR A 13 -12.59 18.55 -3.94
N VAL A 14 -12.12 17.36 -3.53
CA VAL A 14 -12.93 16.13 -3.56
C VAL A 14 -14.17 16.26 -2.69
N HIS A 15 -14.04 16.83 -1.49
CA HIS A 15 -15.16 17.11 -0.58
C HIS A 15 -16.27 17.90 -1.30
N SER A 16 -15.89 18.97 -1.99
CA SER A 16 -16.84 19.81 -2.76
C SER A 16 -17.47 19.05 -3.93
N LEU A 17 -16.66 18.33 -4.72
CA LEU A 17 -17.14 17.58 -5.89
C LEU A 17 -18.11 16.47 -5.54
N LEU A 18 -17.92 15.83 -4.39
CA LEU A 18 -18.80 14.75 -3.90
C LEU A 18 -20.01 15.26 -3.10
N GLY A 19 -20.14 16.57 -2.88
CA GLY A 19 -21.22 17.14 -2.10
C GLY A 19 -21.27 16.64 -0.65
N ILE A 20 -20.11 16.38 -0.06
CA ILE A 20 -20.03 15.92 1.33
C ILE A 20 -20.50 17.04 2.26
N GLN A 21 -21.21 16.69 3.34
CA GLN A 21 -21.71 17.66 4.29
C GLN A 21 -20.56 18.51 4.90
N PRO A 22 -20.79 19.80 5.23
CA PRO A 22 -19.71 20.75 5.53
C PRO A 22 -18.97 20.53 6.85
N PHE A 23 -19.54 19.75 7.77
CA PHE A 23 -18.91 19.45 9.08
C PHE A 23 -18.00 18.22 9.02
N ALA A 24 -17.37 17.98 7.87
CA ALA A 24 -16.33 16.98 7.67
C ALA A 24 -14.94 17.63 7.75
N ARG A 25 -13.96 16.87 8.27
CA ARG A 25 -12.56 17.27 8.25
C ARG A 25 -11.91 16.75 6.98
N SER A 26 -11.26 17.65 6.22
CA SER A 26 -10.56 17.31 4.98
C SER A 26 -9.13 17.82 5.05
N PHE A 27 -8.15 16.95 4.82
CA PHE A 27 -6.73 17.29 4.80
C PHE A 27 -5.96 16.29 3.94
N GLU A 28 -4.70 16.56 3.68
CA GLU A 28 -3.80 15.75 2.86
C GLU A 28 -2.57 15.34 3.67
N MET A 29 -2.12 14.10 3.47
CA MET A 29 -0.90 13.56 4.06
C MET A 29 0.17 13.40 2.98
N LYS A 30 1.43 13.62 3.35
CA LYS A 30 2.57 13.47 2.46
C LYS A 30 3.69 12.66 3.13
N GLU A 31 4.01 11.55 2.56
CA GLU A 31 5.23 10.75 2.76
C GLU A 31 5.37 9.78 1.58
N ALA A 32 5.65 10.33 0.41
CA ALA A 32 5.81 9.56 -0.83
C ALA A 32 4.73 8.45 -0.95
N CYS A 33 5.14 7.25 -1.34
CA CYS A 33 4.22 6.11 -1.52
C CYS A 33 3.67 5.51 -0.22
N TYR A 34 4.08 5.99 0.97
CA TYR A 34 3.55 5.56 2.27
C TYR A 34 2.32 6.36 2.72
N ALA A 35 2.05 7.52 2.15
CA ALA A 35 1.07 8.48 2.65
C ALA A 35 -0.34 7.89 2.86
N ALA A 36 -0.83 7.00 1.98
CA ALA A 36 -2.13 6.37 2.15
C ALA A 36 -2.16 5.40 3.35
N THR A 37 -1.04 4.74 3.66
CA THR A 37 -0.93 3.89 4.87
C THR A 37 -0.99 4.74 6.13
N ALA A 38 -0.34 5.90 6.16
CA ALA A 38 -0.51 6.87 7.25
C ALA A 38 -1.98 7.31 7.37
N GLY A 39 -2.65 7.57 6.24
CA GLY A 39 -4.08 7.89 6.20
C GLY A 39 -4.96 6.79 6.77
N LEU A 40 -4.68 5.52 6.43
CA LEU A 40 -5.40 4.37 7.00
C LEU A 40 -5.18 4.23 8.51
N ASN A 41 -3.95 4.42 9.00
CA ASN A 41 -3.65 4.39 10.42
C ASN A 41 -4.41 5.49 11.18
N TYR A 42 -4.43 6.71 10.63
CA TYR A 42 -5.26 7.79 11.18
C TYR A 42 -6.75 7.43 11.18
N ALA A 43 -7.26 6.91 10.05
CA ALA A 43 -8.66 6.54 9.91
C ALA A 43 -9.07 5.46 10.92
N LYS A 44 -8.24 4.42 11.09
CA LYS A 44 -8.45 3.35 12.07
C LYS A 44 -8.56 3.90 13.50
N LEU A 45 -7.63 4.75 13.91
CA LEU A 45 -7.65 5.39 15.23
C LEU A 45 -8.87 6.29 15.40
N HIS A 46 -9.25 7.04 14.36
CA HIS A 46 -10.41 7.92 14.41
C HIS A 46 -11.71 7.14 14.61
N VAL A 47 -11.95 6.09 13.83
CA VAL A 47 -13.19 5.29 13.96
C VAL A 47 -13.20 4.45 15.23
N ALA A 48 -12.05 4.08 15.79
CA ALA A 48 -11.98 3.41 17.09
C ALA A 48 -12.47 4.30 18.23
N THR A 49 -12.23 5.61 18.17
CA THR A 49 -12.67 6.60 19.17
C THR A 49 -14.01 7.24 18.84
N HIS A 50 -14.46 7.15 17.57
CA HIS A 50 -15.72 7.70 17.07
C HIS A 50 -16.44 6.64 16.22
N PRO A 51 -17.09 5.63 16.83
CA PRO A 51 -17.60 4.44 16.14
C PRO A 51 -18.62 4.71 15.03
N ASP A 52 -19.38 5.80 15.15
CA ASP A 52 -20.38 6.21 14.14
C ASP A 52 -19.76 6.95 12.94
N SER A 53 -18.50 7.30 13.04
CA SER A 53 -17.78 8.01 11.97
C SER A 53 -17.39 7.09 10.84
N LYS A 54 -17.28 7.68 9.66
CA LYS A 54 -16.66 7.07 8.47
C LYS A 54 -15.54 7.96 7.98
N VAL A 55 -14.43 7.37 7.60
CA VAL A 55 -13.28 8.09 7.04
C VAL A 55 -13.01 7.59 5.63
N LEU A 56 -13.05 8.50 4.66
CA LEU A 56 -12.70 8.21 3.28
C LEU A 56 -11.21 8.53 3.09
N VAL A 57 -10.40 7.50 2.89
CA VAL A 57 -8.99 7.63 2.54
C VAL A 57 -8.85 7.49 1.02
N ILE A 58 -8.28 8.50 0.38
CA ILE A 58 -8.06 8.52 -1.07
C ILE A 58 -6.56 8.56 -1.34
N ALA A 59 -6.06 7.51 -2.00
CA ALA A 59 -4.72 7.45 -2.54
C ALA A 59 -4.78 7.84 -4.02
N SER A 60 -4.22 8.98 -4.41
CA SER A 60 -4.28 9.49 -5.78
C SER A 60 -2.96 10.10 -6.19
N ASP A 61 -2.37 9.57 -7.26
CA ASP A 61 -1.07 10.02 -7.76
C ASP A 61 -0.94 9.86 -9.28
N ILE A 62 0.00 10.63 -9.84
CA ILE A 62 0.44 10.54 -11.23
C ILE A 62 1.97 10.44 -11.22
N ALA A 63 2.50 9.26 -11.54
CA ALA A 63 3.95 9.07 -11.66
C ALA A 63 4.48 9.72 -12.95
N ARG A 64 5.47 10.61 -12.81
CA ARG A 64 6.10 11.31 -13.93
C ARG A 64 7.62 11.28 -13.77
N TYR A 65 8.31 10.56 -14.65
CA TYR A 65 9.77 10.42 -14.61
C TYR A 65 10.48 11.14 -15.76
N GLY A 66 9.72 11.63 -16.74
CA GLY A 66 10.24 12.25 -17.95
C GLY A 66 10.44 11.26 -19.10
N VAL A 67 10.32 11.78 -20.32
CA VAL A 67 10.51 11.01 -21.57
C VAL A 67 11.96 10.58 -21.69
N GLY A 68 12.17 9.32 -22.08
CA GLY A 68 13.51 8.73 -22.24
C GLY A 68 14.20 8.36 -20.92
N SER A 69 13.56 8.57 -19.76
CA SER A 69 14.11 8.12 -18.48
C SER A 69 13.99 6.61 -18.30
N SER A 70 14.87 6.02 -17.48
CA SER A 70 14.81 4.58 -17.14
C SER A 70 13.51 4.17 -16.41
N GLY A 71 12.82 5.12 -15.82
CA GLY A 71 11.55 4.90 -15.11
C GLY A 71 10.32 5.06 -16.00
N GLU A 72 10.44 5.59 -17.21
CA GLU A 72 9.29 5.93 -18.08
C GLU A 72 8.29 4.79 -18.25
N SER A 73 8.78 3.56 -18.47
CA SER A 73 7.93 2.37 -18.66
C SER A 73 7.16 1.93 -17.41
N THR A 74 7.49 2.47 -16.25
CA THR A 74 6.84 2.15 -14.97
C THR A 74 5.82 3.21 -14.54
N GLN A 75 5.70 4.31 -15.28
CA GLN A 75 4.76 5.39 -14.99
C GLN A 75 3.32 4.88 -14.99
N GLY A 76 2.53 5.40 -14.08
CA GLY A 76 1.10 5.15 -13.98
C GLY A 76 0.36 6.33 -13.39
N ALA A 77 -0.95 6.34 -13.54
CA ALA A 77 -1.83 7.32 -12.91
C ALA A 77 -3.11 6.61 -12.44
N GLY A 78 -3.56 6.97 -11.25
CA GLY A 78 -4.78 6.38 -10.71
C GLY A 78 -5.11 6.85 -9.31
N ALA A 79 -6.28 6.43 -8.87
CA ALA A 79 -6.75 6.67 -7.51
C ALA A 79 -7.42 5.42 -6.95
N VAL A 80 -7.21 5.17 -5.67
CA VAL A 80 -7.91 4.15 -4.90
C VAL A 80 -8.59 4.84 -3.72
N ALA A 81 -9.89 4.62 -3.56
CA ALA A 81 -10.68 5.14 -2.45
C ALA A 81 -11.04 4.02 -1.49
N MET A 82 -10.77 4.23 -0.20
CA MET A 82 -10.99 3.26 0.86
C MET A 82 -11.88 3.88 1.94
N LEU A 83 -13.06 3.30 2.17
CA LEU A 83 -13.95 3.72 3.23
C LEU A 83 -13.66 2.92 4.50
N VAL A 84 -13.20 3.61 5.53
CA VAL A 84 -12.89 3.02 6.85
C VAL A 84 -14.05 3.28 7.81
N SER A 85 -14.49 2.24 8.48
CA SER A 85 -15.58 2.27 9.47
C SER A 85 -15.35 1.23 10.56
N GLN A 86 -16.08 1.35 11.67
CA GLN A 86 -16.03 0.40 12.78
C GLN A 86 -16.45 -1.03 12.37
N ASN A 87 -17.36 -1.15 11.40
CA ASN A 87 -17.84 -2.43 10.89
C ASN A 87 -17.33 -2.64 9.45
N PRO A 88 -16.16 -3.26 9.27
CA PRO A 88 -15.58 -3.49 7.95
C PRO A 88 -16.40 -4.50 7.15
N ARG A 89 -16.47 -4.31 5.81
CA ARG A 89 -17.19 -5.21 4.90
C ARG A 89 -16.29 -6.00 3.96
N ILE A 90 -15.00 -5.68 3.93
CA ILE A 90 -14.00 -6.36 3.08
C ILE A 90 -12.87 -6.91 3.94
N LEU A 91 -12.20 -6.05 4.69
CA LEU A 91 -10.99 -6.38 5.44
C LEU A 91 -11.02 -5.70 6.81
N GLU A 92 -10.85 -6.47 7.86
CA GLU A 92 -10.62 -5.98 9.21
C GLU A 92 -9.12 -5.76 9.41
N LEU A 93 -8.71 -4.52 9.65
CA LEU A 93 -7.30 -4.17 9.92
C LEU A 93 -6.91 -4.57 11.34
N ALA A 94 -5.79 -5.27 11.47
CA ALA A 94 -5.23 -5.66 12.77
C ALA A 94 -4.50 -4.48 13.44
N ASP A 95 -4.23 -4.62 14.76
CA ASP A 95 -3.39 -3.70 15.55
C ASP A 95 -1.96 -4.25 15.67
N ASP A 96 -1.37 -4.64 14.54
CA ASP A 96 -0.06 -5.30 14.50
C ASP A 96 1.00 -4.54 13.69
N ASN A 97 0.81 -3.25 13.53
CA ASN A 97 1.68 -2.40 12.73
C ASN A 97 3.11 -2.34 13.27
N VAL A 98 4.08 -2.49 12.38
CA VAL A 98 5.51 -2.25 12.66
C VAL A 98 6.08 -1.36 11.58
N ALA A 99 6.48 -0.16 11.96
CA ALA A 99 7.02 0.85 11.06
C ALA A 99 8.51 1.11 11.33
N GLN A 100 9.23 1.51 10.29
CA GLN A 100 10.62 1.98 10.33
C GLN A 100 10.75 3.25 9.51
N THR A 101 11.39 4.27 10.08
CA THR A 101 11.78 5.49 9.38
C THR A 101 13.29 5.54 9.21
N ARG A 102 13.76 5.97 8.05
CA ARG A 102 15.17 6.17 7.72
C ARG A 102 15.34 7.43 6.90
N ASP A 103 16.34 8.24 7.20
CA ASP A 103 16.69 9.41 6.39
C ASP A 103 17.56 8.96 5.22
N VAL A 104 16.96 8.83 4.03
CA VAL A 104 17.63 8.36 2.81
C VAL A 104 17.14 9.12 1.58
N MET A 105 18.05 9.41 0.65
CA MET A 105 17.75 10.09 -0.62
C MET A 105 17.73 9.06 -1.76
N ASP A 106 16.80 8.10 -1.66
CA ASP A 106 16.68 7.01 -2.62
C ASP A 106 15.87 7.37 -3.86
N PHE A 107 14.78 8.10 -3.66
CA PHE A 107 13.89 8.65 -4.69
C PHE A 107 13.14 9.84 -4.06
N TRP A 108 13.27 11.04 -4.62
CA TRP A 108 12.53 12.20 -4.11
C TRP A 108 12.39 13.29 -5.17
N ARG A 109 11.37 14.10 -5.06
CA ARG A 109 11.15 15.26 -5.92
C ARG A 109 11.18 16.53 -5.07
N PRO A 110 12.29 17.30 -5.06
CA PRO A 110 12.35 18.58 -4.38
C PRO A 110 11.49 19.64 -5.07
N ASN A 111 11.10 20.68 -4.33
CA ASN A 111 10.20 21.73 -4.83
C ASN A 111 10.72 22.48 -6.07
N TYR A 112 12.03 22.49 -6.29
CA TYR A 112 12.67 23.16 -7.44
C TYR A 112 12.76 22.27 -8.69
N SER A 113 12.26 21.05 -8.64
CA SER A 113 12.31 20.12 -9.78
C SER A 113 10.91 19.64 -10.19
N SER A 114 10.66 19.55 -11.49
CA SER A 114 9.43 18.99 -12.05
C SER A 114 9.47 17.47 -12.15
N THR A 115 10.66 16.86 -12.03
CA THR A 115 10.85 15.40 -12.08
C THR A 115 11.62 14.93 -10.85
N PRO A 116 11.38 13.69 -10.38
CA PRO A 116 12.11 13.14 -9.24
C PRO A 116 13.57 12.83 -9.59
N TYR A 117 14.42 12.92 -8.57
CA TYR A 117 15.77 12.36 -8.58
C TYR A 117 15.74 10.93 -8.09
N VAL A 118 16.47 10.04 -8.76
CA VAL A 118 16.56 8.64 -8.41
C VAL A 118 17.93 8.05 -8.72
N GLN A 119 18.42 7.23 -7.80
CA GLN A 119 19.55 6.34 -8.03
C GLN A 119 19.01 4.90 -7.98
N GLY A 120 18.70 4.32 -9.15
CA GLY A 120 17.91 3.10 -9.26
C GLY A 120 18.45 1.90 -8.47
N ILE A 121 19.77 1.65 -8.47
CA ILE A 121 20.39 0.57 -7.70
C ILE A 121 20.26 0.84 -6.19
N TYR A 122 20.52 2.06 -5.77
CA TYR A 122 20.41 2.48 -4.38
C TYR A 122 18.96 2.40 -3.90
N SER A 123 18.00 2.92 -4.67
CA SER A 123 16.57 2.87 -4.38
C SER A 123 16.08 1.42 -4.24
N THR A 124 16.45 0.55 -5.17
CA THR A 124 16.16 -0.89 -5.10
C THR A 124 16.67 -1.52 -3.80
N LYS A 125 17.92 -1.18 -3.41
CA LYS A 125 18.51 -1.68 -2.17
C LYS A 125 17.74 -1.19 -0.95
N GLN A 126 17.36 0.10 -0.89
CA GLN A 126 16.60 0.67 0.22
C GLN A 126 15.25 -0.04 0.41
N TYR A 127 14.51 -0.26 -0.69
CA TYR A 127 13.26 -1.00 -0.66
C TYR A 127 13.43 -2.42 -0.08
N LEU A 128 14.41 -3.19 -0.60
CA LEU A 128 14.64 -4.58 -0.20
C LEU A 128 15.14 -4.69 1.25
N ASP A 129 16.00 -3.78 1.69
CA ASP A 129 16.53 -3.78 3.04
C ASP A 129 15.47 -3.34 4.05
N SER A 130 14.65 -2.35 3.72
CA SER A 130 13.51 -1.92 4.53
C SER A 130 12.48 -3.04 4.69
N LEU A 131 12.11 -3.73 3.58
CA LEU A 131 11.21 -4.89 3.66
C LEU A 131 11.76 -5.96 4.61
N LYS A 132 13.04 -6.33 4.45
CA LYS A 132 13.65 -7.36 5.30
C LYS A 132 13.68 -6.92 6.78
N THR A 133 14.13 -5.70 7.06
CA THR A 133 14.28 -5.21 8.43
C THR A 133 12.93 -5.10 9.13
N THR A 134 11.93 -4.52 8.44
CA THR A 134 10.60 -4.36 8.99
C THR A 134 9.90 -5.72 9.18
N TRP A 135 10.14 -6.68 8.28
CA TRP A 135 9.61 -8.05 8.42
C TRP A 135 10.21 -8.77 9.64
N VAL A 136 11.52 -8.70 9.83
CA VAL A 136 12.17 -9.31 11.01
C VAL A 136 11.59 -8.70 12.30
N ALA A 137 11.50 -7.39 12.37
CA ALA A 137 10.92 -6.71 13.54
C ALA A 137 9.44 -7.08 13.78
N TYR A 138 8.67 -7.26 12.69
CA TYR A 138 7.28 -7.71 12.77
C TYR A 138 7.19 -9.15 13.31
N GLN A 139 8.03 -10.06 12.80
CA GLN A 139 8.11 -11.45 13.29
C GLN A 139 8.45 -11.51 14.77
N GLU A 140 9.47 -10.78 15.22
CA GLU A 140 9.89 -10.74 16.61
C GLU A 140 8.79 -10.19 17.53
N ARG A 141 8.11 -9.12 17.12
CA ARG A 141 7.08 -8.48 17.93
C ARG A 141 5.81 -9.30 18.04
N HIS A 142 5.39 -9.93 16.95
CA HIS A 142 4.09 -10.61 16.86
C HIS A 142 4.18 -12.13 16.77
N GLN A 143 5.40 -12.71 16.86
CA GLN A 143 5.64 -14.16 16.71
C GLN A 143 5.04 -14.69 15.40
N ALA A 144 5.07 -13.86 14.34
CA ALA A 144 4.41 -14.14 13.07
C ALA A 144 5.18 -15.16 12.23
N ASN A 145 4.43 -16.04 11.56
CA ASN A 145 4.98 -17.02 10.62
C ASN A 145 4.38 -16.77 9.22
N PHE A 146 5.14 -17.03 8.16
CA PHE A 146 4.62 -16.96 6.79
C PHE A 146 3.44 -17.89 6.54
N ALA A 147 3.37 -19.03 7.23
CA ALA A 147 2.25 -19.96 7.14
C ALA A 147 0.90 -19.37 7.63
N ASP A 148 0.94 -18.28 8.41
CA ASP A 148 -0.27 -17.63 8.91
C ASP A 148 -0.96 -16.77 7.84
N PHE A 149 -0.28 -16.49 6.72
CA PHE A 149 -0.76 -15.59 5.69
C PHE A 149 -1.21 -16.33 4.43
N ALA A 150 -2.39 -15.96 3.94
CA ALA A 150 -2.87 -16.41 2.63
C ALA A 150 -2.21 -15.66 1.49
N ALA A 151 -1.88 -14.39 1.69
CA ALA A 151 -1.27 -13.53 0.69
C ALA A 151 -0.46 -12.40 1.33
N PHE A 152 0.45 -11.82 0.53
CA PHE A 152 1.14 -10.56 0.83
C PHE A 152 0.94 -9.58 -0.32
N CYS A 153 0.40 -8.41 -0.01
CA CYS A 153 0.42 -7.24 -0.88
C CYS A 153 1.63 -6.38 -0.54
N LEU A 154 2.45 -6.07 -1.53
CA LEU A 154 3.61 -5.20 -1.38
C LEU A 154 3.40 -3.90 -2.16
N HIS A 155 3.97 -2.81 -1.69
CA HIS A 155 4.13 -1.63 -2.52
C HIS A 155 4.81 -2.00 -3.83
N LEU A 156 4.25 -1.53 -4.95
CA LEU A 156 4.63 -1.94 -6.30
C LEU A 156 5.25 -0.77 -7.09
N PRO A 157 6.54 -0.44 -6.89
CA PRO A 157 7.22 0.44 -7.83
C PRO A 157 7.21 -0.14 -9.24
N TYR A 158 7.44 -1.45 -9.32
CA TYR A 158 7.17 -2.32 -10.46
C TYR A 158 7.14 -3.79 -10.01
N PRO A 159 6.38 -4.67 -10.68
CA PRO A 159 6.13 -6.05 -10.23
C PRO A 159 7.38 -6.88 -9.94
N LYS A 160 8.42 -6.78 -10.78
CA LYS A 160 9.67 -7.56 -10.61
C LYS A 160 10.42 -7.22 -9.32
N LEU A 161 10.38 -5.97 -8.86
CA LEU A 161 11.01 -5.57 -7.60
C LEU A 161 10.26 -6.15 -6.40
N ALA A 162 8.94 -6.06 -6.41
CA ALA A 162 8.11 -6.61 -5.35
C ALA A 162 8.27 -8.14 -5.26
N LEU A 163 8.29 -8.85 -6.40
CA LEU A 163 8.57 -10.30 -6.44
C LEU A 163 9.95 -10.63 -5.86
N LYS A 164 10.98 -9.86 -6.23
CA LYS A 164 12.33 -10.02 -5.65
C LYS A 164 12.32 -9.82 -4.14
N GLY A 165 11.55 -8.85 -3.67
CA GLY A 165 11.36 -8.59 -2.23
C GLY A 165 10.69 -9.75 -1.53
N LEU A 166 9.56 -10.23 -2.04
CA LEU A 166 8.82 -11.36 -1.48
C LEU A 166 9.71 -12.61 -1.40
N ASN A 167 10.40 -12.96 -2.48
CA ASN A 167 11.31 -14.11 -2.51
C ASN A 167 12.49 -13.98 -1.54
N LYS A 168 12.88 -12.75 -1.16
CA LYS A 168 13.97 -12.51 -0.21
C LYS A 168 13.56 -12.77 1.24
N ILE A 169 12.26 -12.60 1.56
CA ILE A 169 11.75 -12.76 2.92
C ILE A 169 11.06 -14.10 3.17
N ILE A 170 10.56 -14.78 2.15
CA ILE A 170 9.98 -16.12 2.29
C ILE A 170 11.06 -17.12 2.74
N PRO A 171 10.83 -17.85 3.85
CA PRO A 171 11.75 -18.88 4.31
C PRO A 171 11.97 -19.99 3.26
N LYS A 172 13.20 -20.51 3.16
CA LYS A 172 13.52 -21.59 2.21
C LYS A 172 12.83 -22.91 2.56
N ASP A 173 12.57 -23.12 3.83
CA ASP A 173 11.93 -24.30 4.44
C ASP A 173 10.43 -24.15 4.60
N LEU A 174 9.83 -23.07 4.08
CA LEU A 174 8.38 -22.93 4.06
C LEU A 174 7.76 -24.09 3.28
N ASN A 175 6.70 -24.68 3.85
CA ASN A 175 5.92 -25.76 3.23
C ASN A 175 5.59 -25.40 1.76
N PRO A 176 5.81 -26.33 0.79
CA PRO A 176 5.57 -26.10 -0.62
C PRO A 176 4.17 -25.56 -0.96
N GLU A 177 3.13 -26.08 -0.33
CA GLU A 177 1.75 -25.64 -0.53
C GLU A 177 1.56 -24.17 -0.13
N ASN A 178 2.06 -23.77 1.05
CA ASN A 178 2.01 -22.39 1.50
C ASN A 178 2.81 -21.46 0.57
N LYS A 179 3.97 -21.92 0.09
CA LYS A 179 4.79 -21.15 -0.83
C LYS A 179 4.09 -20.97 -2.18
N GLU A 180 3.48 -22.00 -2.71
CA GLU A 180 2.70 -21.95 -3.94
C GLU A 180 1.52 -20.99 -3.79
N ARG A 181 0.75 -21.11 -2.70
CA ARG A 181 -0.36 -20.21 -2.39
C ARG A 181 0.06 -18.75 -2.34
N LEU A 182 1.13 -18.44 -1.62
CA LEU A 182 1.67 -17.08 -1.53
C LEU A 182 2.11 -16.55 -2.90
N THR A 183 2.71 -17.39 -3.74
CA THR A 183 3.17 -17.01 -5.07
C THR A 183 1.98 -16.76 -6.02
N ASN A 184 0.99 -17.64 -6.03
CA ASN A 184 -0.21 -17.50 -6.84
C ASN A 184 -0.99 -16.23 -6.46
N ASN A 185 -1.14 -15.98 -5.16
CA ASN A 185 -1.80 -14.79 -4.66
C ASN A 185 -0.97 -13.51 -4.90
N PHE A 186 0.36 -13.60 -4.90
CA PHE A 186 1.18 -12.49 -5.35
C PHE A 186 0.94 -12.17 -6.83
N ASP A 187 0.91 -13.17 -7.70
CA ASP A 187 0.61 -12.98 -9.12
C ASP A 187 -0.78 -12.36 -9.35
N ALA A 188 -1.79 -12.79 -8.59
CA ALA A 188 -3.11 -12.17 -8.57
C ALA A 188 -3.05 -10.69 -8.15
N SER A 189 -2.23 -10.35 -7.15
CA SER A 189 -2.11 -8.97 -6.64
C SER A 189 -1.47 -7.98 -7.60
N ILE A 190 -0.69 -8.44 -8.57
CA ILE A 190 0.04 -7.57 -9.52
C ILE A 190 -0.63 -7.43 -10.89
N THR A 191 -1.77 -8.07 -11.13
CA THR A 191 -2.44 -8.09 -12.43
C THR A 191 -2.79 -6.68 -12.89
N TYR A 192 -3.39 -5.86 -12.05
CA TYR A 192 -3.76 -4.48 -12.40
C TYR A 192 -2.54 -3.56 -12.52
N SER A 193 -1.55 -3.72 -11.65
CA SER A 193 -0.32 -2.93 -11.72
C SER A 193 0.47 -3.16 -13.02
N ARG A 194 0.41 -4.38 -13.60
CA ARG A 194 1.00 -4.67 -14.92
C ARG A 194 0.38 -3.86 -16.05
N GLN A 195 -0.88 -3.44 -15.92
CA GLN A 195 -1.61 -2.69 -16.94
C GLN A 195 -1.55 -1.18 -16.70
N ILE A 196 -1.62 -0.76 -15.43
CA ILE A 196 -1.75 0.64 -15.02
C ILE A 196 -0.38 1.29 -14.76
N GLY A 197 0.59 0.52 -14.28
CA GLY A 197 1.89 1.02 -13.83
C GLY A 197 1.88 1.43 -12.36
N ASN A 198 2.92 2.18 -11.96
CA ASN A 198 3.08 2.67 -10.60
C ASN A 198 2.18 3.90 -10.39
N ILE A 199 1.28 3.82 -9.42
CA ILE A 199 0.45 4.93 -8.96
C ILE A 199 0.84 5.37 -7.54
N TYR A 200 2.13 5.24 -7.19
CA TYR A 200 2.72 5.63 -5.91
C TYR A 200 1.96 5.08 -4.72
N THR A 201 1.40 5.94 -3.88
CA THR A 201 0.75 5.53 -2.63
C THR A 201 -0.47 4.63 -2.86
N GLY A 202 -1.12 4.71 -4.01
CA GLY A 202 -2.24 3.84 -4.40
C GLY A 202 -1.83 2.43 -4.82
N SER A 203 -0.57 2.21 -5.21
CA SER A 203 -0.12 0.93 -5.79
C SER A 203 -0.32 -0.28 -4.87
N LEU A 204 -0.10 -0.12 -3.56
CA LEU A 204 -0.33 -1.19 -2.58
C LEU A 204 -1.82 -1.60 -2.52
N TYR A 205 -2.72 -0.63 -2.52
CA TYR A 205 -4.16 -0.84 -2.40
C TYR A 205 -4.81 -1.26 -3.72
N LEU A 206 -4.24 -0.83 -4.86
CA LEU A 206 -4.56 -1.40 -6.17
C LEU A 206 -4.17 -2.89 -6.21
N GLY A 207 -3.04 -3.25 -5.58
CA GLY A 207 -2.63 -4.64 -5.41
C GLY A 207 -3.62 -5.45 -4.56
N LEU A 208 -4.14 -4.87 -3.49
CA LEU A 208 -5.21 -5.52 -2.71
C LEU A 208 -6.47 -5.73 -3.56
N LEU A 209 -6.94 -4.71 -4.28
CA LEU A 209 -8.12 -4.84 -5.16
C LEU A 209 -7.90 -5.94 -6.20
N SER A 210 -6.74 -5.92 -6.87
CA SER A 210 -6.36 -6.95 -7.84
C SER A 210 -6.36 -8.35 -7.22
N LEU A 211 -5.78 -8.51 -6.03
CA LEU A 211 -5.78 -9.76 -5.29
C LEU A 211 -7.20 -10.26 -5.02
N LEU A 212 -8.08 -9.40 -4.51
CA LEU A 212 -9.45 -9.76 -4.15
C LEU A 212 -10.28 -10.22 -5.34
N GLU A 213 -10.07 -9.63 -6.52
CA GLU A 213 -10.83 -9.95 -7.74
C GLU A 213 -10.21 -11.11 -8.54
N GLN A 214 -8.90 -11.30 -8.48
CA GLN A 214 -8.19 -12.29 -9.33
C GLN A 214 -7.89 -13.60 -8.62
N SER A 215 -7.78 -13.59 -7.28
CA SER A 215 -7.48 -14.81 -6.52
C SER A 215 -8.65 -15.79 -6.50
N GLN A 216 -8.34 -17.09 -6.69
CA GLN A 216 -9.33 -18.16 -6.73
C GLN A 216 -9.46 -18.90 -5.39
N ASP A 217 -8.50 -18.71 -4.46
CA ASP A 217 -8.40 -19.50 -3.22
C ASP A 217 -8.62 -18.71 -1.93
N LEU A 218 -8.85 -17.39 -2.03
CA LEU A 218 -9.13 -16.56 -0.87
C LEU A 218 -10.54 -16.81 -0.30
N LYS A 219 -10.61 -16.85 1.02
CA LYS A 219 -11.84 -17.04 1.78
C LYS A 219 -11.89 -16.12 3.01
N ALA A 220 -13.08 -15.96 3.56
CA ALA A 220 -13.28 -15.24 4.83
C ALA A 220 -12.40 -15.84 5.94
N GLY A 221 -11.84 -14.98 6.79
CA GLY A 221 -10.88 -15.34 7.83
C GLY A 221 -9.41 -15.37 7.37
N ASP A 222 -9.13 -15.41 6.08
CA ASP A 222 -7.76 -15.37 5.57
C ASP A 222 -7.04 -14.10 5.98
N LYS A 223 -5.81 -14.27 6.45
CA LYS A 223 -4.91 -13.18 6.84
C LYS A 223 -4.12 -12.70 5.64
N ILE A 224 -4.19 -11.40 5.36
CA ILE A 224 -3.43 -10.72 4.30
C ILE A 224 -2.38 -9.86 4.97
N GLY A 225 -1.12 -10.04 4.58
CA GLY A 225 -0.01 -9.16 4.99
C GLY A 225 0.16 -8.01 4.00
N PHE A 226 0.61 -6.87 4.51
CA PHE A 226 0.88 -5.68 3.72
C PHE A 226 2.28 -5.15 4.01
N PHE A 227 3.00 -4.78 2.97
CA PHE A 227 4.23 -4.00 3.07
C PHE A 227 4.06 -2.69 2.33
N SER A 228 3.99 -1.60 3.08
CA SER A 228 3.99 -0.24 2.58
C SER A 228 5.40 0.32 2.61
N TYR A 229 5.78 1.06 1.56
CA TYR A 229 7.08 1.72 1.45
C TYR A 229 6.93 3.05 0.76
N GLY A 230 7.35 4.12 1.40
CA GLY A 230 7.50 5.44 0.82
C GLY A 230 8.98 5.83 0.84
N SER A 231 9.52 6.22 -0.32
CA SER A 231 10.91 6.68 -0.42
C SER A 231 11.16 7.91 0.44
N GLY A 232 12.38 8.02 1.04
CA GLY A 232 12.75 9.11 1.92
C GLY A 232 13.29 8.72 3.30
N ALA A 233 12.90 7.63 4.01
CA ALA A 233 11.90 6.66 3.66
C ALA A 233 11.12 6.23 4.91
N VAL A 234 9.89 5.81 4.72
CA VAL A 234 9.10 5.12 5.74
C VAL A 234 8.65 3.77 5.17
N SER A 235 8.82 2.70 5.95
CA SER A 235 8.32 1.36 5.64
C SER A 235 7.46 0.85 6.78
N GLU A 236 6.42 0.08 6.46
CA GLU A 236 5.53 -0.48 7.47
C GLU A 236 5.00 -1.83 7.02
N ILE A 237 5.00 -2.81 7.94
CA ILE A 237 4.27 -4.06 7.81
C ILE A 237 3.09 -4.05 8.76
N PHE A 238 1.95 -4.46 8.25
CA PHE A 238 0.70 -4.64 8.99
C PHE A 238 -0.11 -5.74 8.34
N SER A 239 -1.21 -6.14 8.96
CA SER A 239 -2.08 -7.16 8.40
C SER A 239 -3.57 -6.82 8.56
N GLY A 240 -4.38 -7.62 7.90
CA GLY A 240 -5.83 -7.64 8.06
C GLY A 240 -6.40 -9.01 7.76
N ARG A 241 -7.67 -9.21 8.14
CA ARG A 241 -8.42 -10.44 7.87
C ARG A 241 -9.62 -10.15 6.98
N LEU A 242 -9.82 -11.00 5.98
CA LEU A 242 -11.02 -10.93 5.15
C LEU A 242 -12.26 -11.28 5.98
N VAL A 243 -13.27 -10.43 5.89
CA VAL A 243 -14.52 -10.65 6.63
C VAL A 243 -15.49 -11.51 5.84
N GLU A 244 -16.49 -12.06 6.54
CA GLU A 244 -17.56 -12.83 5.90
C GLU A 244 -18.33 -11.94 4.89
N GLY A 245 -18.67 -12.50 3.73
CA GLY A 245 -19.40 -11.76 2.69
C GLY A 245 -18.57 -10.72 1.90
N TYR A 246 -17.26 -10.64 2.08
CA TYR A 246 -16.42 -9.65 1.37
C TYR A 246 -16.56 -9.73 -0.17
N LYS A 247 -16.81 -10.92 -0.72
CA LYS A 247 -16.99 -11.11 -2.17
C LYS A 247 -18.21 -10.40 -2.73
N ASP A 248 -19.23 -10.19 -1.91
CA ASP A 248 -20.44 -9.47 -2.33
C ASP A 248 -20.19 -7.97 -2.54
N MET A 249 -19.08 -7.47 -1.99
CA MET A 249 -18.64 -6.08 -2.12
C MET A 249 -17.80 -5.82 -3.39
N LEU A 250 -17.40 -6.89 -4.10
CA LEU A 250 -16.57 -6.80 -5.32
C LEU A 250 -17.40 -6.77 -6.62
N ARG A 251 -18.71 -6.63 -6.53
CA ARG A 251 -19.67 -6.62 -7.66
C ARG A 251 -20.04 -5.22 -8.09
#